data_bd539781d1ef9816ffbfbb7ad4483a79
#
_entry.id   bd539781d1ef9816ffbfbb7ad4483a79
#
_cell.length_a   1.000
_cell.length_b   1.000
_cell.length_c   1.000
_cell.angle_alpha   90.00
_cell.angle_beta   90.00
_cell.angle_gamma   90.00
#
_symmetry.space_group_name_H-M   'P 1'
#
loop_
_entity.id
_entity.type
_entity.pdbx_description
1 polymer ?
#
loop_
_entity_poly.entity_id
_entity_poly.type
_entity_poly.pdbx_seq_one_letter_code
_entity_poly.pdbx_strand_id
1 'polypeptide(L)'
;MRNYDVILFDLDGTLTDSAPGILNSVRYACRKLGLPIPGEETLRRFLGPPLIASFRELMGLDAADADRAVSAFREYFPTKGLFENEVYPGVPALLADLKSAGKTVILATSKPEAFARRIMEHFDLARYCDFICGATLDETRTDKAEVIAYALETAGITDKTGLVMVGDREHDVLGAKKNGLPCIGAVYGYGTAGELTAAGAAALAETVDELHKLLLG
;
A
#
# COMPACT_ATOMS: atom_id res chain seq x y z
N MET A 1 -24.00 8.70 9.54
CA MET A 1 -22.63 8.29 9.18
C MET A 1 -22.41 6.85 9.64
N ARG A 2 -21.60 6.06 8.93
CA ARG A 2 -21.24 4.72 9.40
C ARG A 2 -20.19 4.88 10.50
N ASN A 3 -20.39 4.25 11.64
CA ASN A 3 -19.37 4.22 12.68
C ASN A 3 -18.45 3.01 12.41
N TYR A 4 -17.16 3.26 12.24
CA TYR A 4 -16.16 2.22 12.07
C TYR A 4 -15.37 2.06 13.37
N ASP A 5 -15.20 0.82 13.83
CA ASP A 5 -14.45 0.49 15.06
C ASP A 5 -13.08 -0.08 14.76
N VAL A 6 -12.93 -0.71 13.59
CA VAL A 6 -11.66 -1.27 13.11
C VAL A 6 -11.38 -0.74 11.71
N ILE A 7 -10.22 -0.12 11.55
CA ILE A 7 -9.77 0.46 10.29
C ILE A 7 -8.51 -0.28 9.83
N LEU A 8 -8.61 -0.90 8.65
CA LEU A 8 -7.46 -1.49 7.97
C LEU A 8 -6.91 -0.48 6.97
N PHE A 9 -5.62 -0.21 6.98
CA PHE A 9 -4.95 0.70 6.04
C PHE A 9 -3.98 -0.06 5.14
N ASP A 10 -3.93 0.30 3.86
CA ASP A 10 -2.75 0.05 3.05
C ASP A 10 -1.63 1.03 3.44
N LEU A 11 -0.42 0.81 2.90
CA LEU A 11 0.76 1.63 3.18
C LEU A 11 1.09 2.55 2.01
N ASP A 12 1.54 1.95 0.91
CA ASP A 12 2.08 2.67 -0.26
C ASP A 12 0.94 3.36 -1.03
N GLY A 13 0.97 4.68 -1.15
CA GLY A 13 -0.12 5.46 -1.77
C GLY A 13 -1.28 5.79 -0.80
N THR A 14 -1.27 5.27 0.42
CA THR A 14 -2.33 5.47 1.41
C THR A 14 -1.83 6.20 2.67
N LEU A 15 -0.85 5.66 3.37
CA LEU A 15 -0.21 6.31 4.51
C LEU A 15 1.08 7.03 4.10
N THR A 16 1.79 6.49 3.11
CA THR A 16 3.07 7.04 2.65
C THR A 16 3.16 7.09 1.13
N ASP A 17 3.88 8.09 0.59
CA ASP A 17 4.30 8.18 -0.81
C ASP A 17 5.67 7.52 -0.98
N SER A 18 5.68 6.27 -1.36
CA SER A 18 6.89 5.49 -1.63
C SER A 18 7.38 5.59 -3.08
N ALA A 19 6.73 6.41 -3.91
CA ALA A 19 7.10 6.56 -5.31
C ALA A 19 8.58 6.92 -5.50
N PRO A 20 9.17 7.88 -4.77
CA PRO A 20 10.59 8.23 -4.94
C PRO A 20 11.50 7.01 -4.83
N GLY A 21 11.32 6.20 -3.79
CA GLY A 21 12.16 5.03 -3.53
C GLY A 21 11.98 3.90 -4.55
N ILE A 22 10.75 3.63 -4.97
CA ILE A 22 10.45 2.64 -6.00
C ILE A 22 11.07 3.08 -7.32
N LEU A 23 10.84 4.32 -7.76
CA LEU A 23 11.34 4.84 -9.03
C LEU A 23 12.86 4.92 -9.07
N ASN A 24 13.51 5.31 -7.97
CA ASN A 24 14.97 5.32 -7.86
C ASN A 24 15.55 3.91 -7.90
N SER A 25 14.87 2.93 -7.33
CA SER A 25 15.28 1.53 -7.41
C SER A 25 15.17 0.97 -8.84
N VAL A 26 14.13 1.35 -9.60
CA VAL A 26 14.01 1.03 -11.03
C VAL A 26 15.14 1.68 -11.82
N ARG A 27 15.40 2.98 -11.61
CA ARG A 27 16.52 3.70 -12.24
C ARG A 27 17.88 3.07 -11.92
N TYR A 28 18.07 2.63 -10.68
CA TYR A 28 19.28 1.91 -10.27
C TYR A 28 19.42 0.59 -11.04
N ALA A 29 18.36 -0.21 -11.10
CA ALA A 29 18.36 -1.47 -11.84
C ALA A 29 18.71 -1.27 -13.32
N CYS A 30 18.10 -0.29 -13.97
CA CYS A 30 18.40 0.06 -15.36
C CYS A 30 19.87 0.44 -15.55
N ARG A 31 20.42 1.35 -14.72
CA ARG A 31 21.83 1.75 -14.82
C ARG A 31 22.79 0.58 -14.63
N LYS A 32 22.52 -0.28 -13.64
CA LYS A 32 23.35 -1.44 -13.33
C LYS A 32 23.42 -2.44 -14.47
N LEU A 33 22.30 -2.62 -15.18
CA LEU A 33 22.19 -3.58 -16.30
C LEU A 33 22.47 -2.97 -17.67
N GLY A 34 22.79 -1.67 -17.74
CA GLY A 34 22.99 -0.98 -19.02
C GLY A 34 21.71 -0.83 -19.85
N LEU A 35 20.55 -0.89 -19.20
CA LEU A 35 19.24 -0.71 -19.84
C LEU A 35 18.91 0.77 -19.95
N PRO A 36 18.13 1.19 -20.96
CA PRO A 36 17.62 2.55 -21.05
C PRO A 36 16.69 2.85 -19.85
N ILE A 37 16.84 4.04 -19.26
CA ILE A 37 15.94 4.47 -18.18
C ILE A 37 14.63 4.93 -18.84
N PRO A 38 13.46 4.37 -18.45
CA PRO A 38 12.18 4.79 -18.98
C PRO A 38 11.86 6.26 -18.65
N GLY A 39 11.03 6.90 -19.47
CA GLY A 39 10.49 8.22 -19.15
C GLY A 39 9.58 8.20 -17.90
N GLU A 40 9.35 9.38 -17.30
CA GLU A 40 8.61 9.50 -16.02
C GLU A 40 7.21 8.87 -16.06
N GLU A 41 6.49 8.99 -17.18
CA GLU A 41 5.17 8.38 -17.35
C GLU A 41 5.24 6.84 -17.22
N THR A 42 6.21 6.21 -17.91
CA THR A 42 6.41 4.76 -17.82
C THR A 42 6.91 4.34 -16.44
N LEU A 43 7.81 5.13 -15.83
CA LEU A 43 8.29 4.87 -14.47
C LEU A 43 7.14 4.84 -13.47
N ARG A 44 6.21 5.79 -13.53
CA ARG A 44 5.04 5.83 -12.62
C ARG A 44 4.17 4.58 -12.72
N ARG A 45 4.15 3.88 -13.85
CA ARG A 45 3.41 2.62 -14.01
C ARG A 45 4.04 1.43 -13.28
N PHE A 46 5.23 1.59 -12.69
CA PHE A 46 5.82 0.61 -11.77
C PHE A 46 5.20 0.67 -10.36
N LEU A 47 4.40 1.70 -10.04
CA LEU A 47 3.76 1.85 -8.75
C LEU A 47 2.51 0.97 -8.67
N GLY A 48 2.54 -0.03 -7.80
CA GLY A 48 1.43 -0.95 -7.53
C GLY A 48 1.57 -2.34 -8.16
N PRO A 49 1.79 -2.50 -9.48
CA PRO A 49 1.91 -3.83 -10.07
C PRO A 49 3.17 -4.61 -9.62
N PRO A 50 3.15 -5.96 -9.72
CA PRO A 50 4.33 -6.77 -9.46
C PRO A 50 5.52 -6.37 -10.34
N LEU A 51 6.71 -6.23 -9.74
CA LEU A 51 7.92 -5.75 -10.43
C LEU A 51 8.29 -6.57 -11.66
N ILE A 52 8.20 -7.88 -11.56
CA ILE A 52 8.53 -8.79 -12.69
C ILE A 52 7.64 -8.53 -13.89
N ALA A 53 6.33 -8.36 -13.67
CA ALA A 53 5.37 -8.03 -14.71
C ALA A 53 5.68 -6.66 -15.31
N SER A 54 5.92 -5.66 -14.47
CA SER A 54 6.26 -4.30 -14.90
C SER A 54 7.51 -4.25 -15.77
N PHE A 55 8.60 -4.92 -15.38
CA PHE A 55 9.81 -4.99 -16.21
C PHE A 55 9.57 -5.67 -17.55
N ARG A 56 8.77 -6.74 -17.59
CA ARG A 56 8.42 -7.41 -18.85
C ARG A 56 7.53 -6.58 -19.75
N GLU A 57 6.46 -6.03 -19.22
CA GLU A 57 5.42 -5.35 -20.00
C GLU A 57 5.79 -3.93 -20.39
N LEU A 58 6.42 -3.17 -19.46
CA LEU A 58 6.73 -1.76 -19.68
C LEU A 58 8.08 -1.55 -20.38
N MET A 59 9.00 -2.50 -20.22
CA MET A 59 10.34 -2.40 -20.80
C MET A 59 10.63 -3.46 -21.87
N GLY A 60 9.71 -4.39 -22.11
CA GLY A 60 9.85 -5.42 -23.13
C GLY A 60 10.94 -6.46 -22.82
N LEU A 61 11.28 -6.64 -21.52
CA LEU A 61 12.33 -7.60 -21.12
C LEU A 61 11.80 -9.03 -21.21
N ASP A 62 12.67 -9.97 -21.61
CA ASP A 62 12.37 -11.38 -21.47
C ASP A 62 12.39 -11.80 -19.98
N ALA A 63 12.04 -13.07 -19.69
CA ALA A 63 11.95 -13.55 -18.32
C ALA A 63 13.29 -13.45 -17.57
N ALA A 64 14.40 -13.83 -18.21
CA ALA A 64 15.73 -13.84 -17.57
C ALA A 64 16.22 -12.42 -17.28
N ASP A 65 16.01 -11.47 -18.20
CA ASP A 65 16.39 -10.09 -18.04
C ASP A 65 15.52 -9.38 -17.00
N ALA A 66 14.21 -9.69 -16.95
CA ALA A 66 13.31 -9.19 -15.93
C ALA A 66 13.71 -9.69 -14.52
N ASP A 67 14.09 -10.96 -14.37
CA ASP A 67 14.59 -11.51 -13.09
C ASP A 67 15.89 -10.80 -12.65
N ARG A 68 16.80 -10.51 -13.60
CA ARG A 68 18.02 -9.73 -13.30
C ARG A 68 17.68 -8.29 -12.86
N ALA A 69 16.69 -7.68 -13.51
CA ALA A 69 16.24 -6.32 -13.17
C ALA A 69 15.60 -6.27 -11.77
N VAL A 70 14.75 -7.25 -11.44
CA VAL A 70 14.18 -7.39 -10.09
C VAL A 70 15.27 -7.63 -9.04
N SER A 71 16.27 -8.47 -9.36
CA SER A 71 17.41 -8.70 -8.46
C SER A 71 18.21 -7.41 -8.21
N ALA A 72 18.49 -6.63 -9.25
CA ALA A 72 19.15 -5.34 -9.12
C ALA A 72 18.29 -4.31 -8.35
N PHE A 73 16.97 -4.26 -8.57
CA PHE A 73 16.06 -3.47 -7.77
C PHE A 73 16.15 -3.81 -6.28
N ARG A 74 16.16 -5.12 -5.96
CA ARG A 74 16.23 -5.63 -4.58
C ARG A 74 17.56 -5.34 -3.88
N GLU A 75 18.60 -4.93 -4.58
CA GLU A 75 19.86 -4.46 -3.97
C GLU A 75 19.73 -3.03 -3.42
N TYR A 76 19.03 -2.17 -4.14
CA TYR A 76 18.87 -0.77 -3.78
C TYR A 76 17.72 -0.55 -2.79
N PHE A 77 16.56 -1.13 -3.09
CA PHE A 77 15.31 -0.85 -2.38
C PHE A 77 15.40 -1.09 -0.87
N PRO A 78 15.88 -2.24 -0.34
CA PRO A 78 15.86 -2.51 1.10
C PRO A 78 16.79 -1.61 1.92
N THR A 79 17.78 -0.99 1.29
CA THR A 79 18.82 -0.19 1.97
C THR A 79 18.61 1.31 1.84
N LYS A 80 18.18 1.77 0.67
CA LYS A 80 17.99 3.19 0.34
C LYS A 80 16.54 3.49 -0.04
N GLY A 81 16.02 2.84 -1.08
CA GLY A 81 14.70 3.12 -1.61
C GLY A 81 13.57 2.97 -0.59
N LEU A 82 13.74 2.09 0.39
CA LEU A 82 12.76 1.90 1.46
C LEU A 82 12.50 3.20 2.25
N PHE A 83 13.52 4.04 2.42
CA PHE A 83 13.49 5.29 3.19
C PHE A 83 13.42 6.54 2.31
N GLU A 84 13.55 6.41 0.99
CA GLU A 84 13.19 7.43 0.02
C GLU A 84 11.66 7.45 -0.13
N ASN A 85 10.98 7.85 0.94
CA ASN A 85 9.55 7.71 1.16
C ASN A 85 9.10 8.90 2.03
N GLU A 86 7.86 9.32 1.91
CA GLU A 86 7.31 10.45 2.66
C GLU A 86 5.94 10.09 3.23
N VAL A 87 5.66 10.53 4.46
CA VAL A 87 4.32 10.37 5.04
C VAL A 87 3.39 11.42 4.46
N TYR A 88 2.20 11.02 4.00
CA TYR A 88 1.22 11.99 3.52
C TYR A 88 0.88 13.00 4.63
N PRO A 89 0.80 14.31 4.31
CA PRO A 89 0.40 15.33 5.27
C PRO A 89 -0.93 14.99 5.94
N GLY A 90 -0.98 15.11 7.26
CA GLY A 90 -2.19 14.80 8.06
C GLY A 90 -2.28 13.35 8.55
N VAL A 91 -1.57 12.38 7.97
CA VAL A 91 -1.63 10.97 8.39
C VAL A 91 -1.26 10.75 9.86
N PRO A 92 -0.18 11.36 10.42
CA PRO A 92 0.11 11.17 11.84
C PRO A 92 -1.01 11.67 12.76
N ALA A 93 -1.65 12.79 12.41
CA ALA A 93 -2.78 13.34 13.17
C ALA A 93 -4.00 12.43 13.07
N LEU A 94 -4.36 11.97 11.85
CA LEU A 94 -5.45 11.02 11.63
C LEU A 94 -5.28 9.76 12.49
N LEU A 95 -4.11 9.14 12.46
CA LEU A 95 -3.84 7.92 13.23
C LEU A 95 -3.91 8.16 14.74
N ALA A 96 -3.39 9.31 15.22
CA ALA A 96 -3.48 9.70 16.63
C ALA A 96 -4.94 9.89 17.07
N ASP A 97 -5.76 10.55 16.25
CA ASP A 97 -7.17 10.81 16.55
C ASP A 97 -7.98 9.51 16.55
N LEU A 98 -7.72 8.59 15.62
CA LEU A 98 -8.32 7.26 15.63
C LEU A 98 -8.01 6.49 16.93
N LYS A 99 -6.75 6.50 17.38
CA LYS A 99 -6.36 5.87 18.64
C LYS A 99 -7.01 6.56 19.83
N SER A 100 -7.09 7.88 19.84
CA SER A 100 -7.75 8.66 20.90
C SER A 100 -9.26 8.38 20.96
N ALA A 101 -9.88 8.07 19.82
CA ALA A 101 -11.28 7.65 19.71
C ALA A 101 -11.50 6.15 20.05
N GLY A 102 -10.45 5.44 20.48
CA GLY A 102 -10.53 4.02 20.88
C GLY A 102 -10.66 3.07 19.70
N LYS A 103 -10.33 3.51 18.47
CA LYS A 103 -10.41 2.65 17.27
C LYS A 103 -9.22 1.68 17.21
N THR A 104 -9.47 0.49 16.65
CA THR A 104 -8.41 -0.45 16.29
C THR A 104 -7.88 -0.11 14.90
N VAL A 105 -6.57 0.07 14.82
CA VAL A 105 -5.85 0.41 13.57
C VAL A 105 -4.97 -0.75 13.16
N ILE A 106 -5.17 -1.25 11.95
CA ILE A 106 -4.42 -2.39 11.40
C ILE A 106 -3.77 -1.97 10.08
N LEU A 107 -2.48 -2.19 9.94
CA LEU A 107 -1.84 -2.12 8.62
C LEU A 107 -2.08 -3.44 7.89
N ALA A 108 -2.59 -3.39 6.66
CA ALA A 108 -2.87 -4.53 5.80
C ALA A 108 -2.38 -4.23 4.37
N THR A 109 -1.09 -4.47 4.11
CA THR A 109 -0.41 -4.04 2.88
C THR A 109 0.14 -5.20 2.06
N SER A 110 0.08 -5.09 0.73
CA SER A 110 0.76 -6.02 -0.18
C SER A 110 2.29 -5.85 -0.22
N LYS A 111 2.82 -4.84 0.49
CA LYS A 111 4.25 -4.74 0.75
C LYS A 111 4.69 -5.86 1.70
N PRO A 112 5.89 -6.47 1.51
CA PRO A 112 6.42 -7.42 2.46
C PRO A 112 6.43 -6.88 3.90
N GLU A 113 5.86 -7.62 4.85
CA GLU A 113 5.65 -7.19 6.23
C GLU A 113 6.93 -6.68 6.89
N ALA A 114 8.06 -7.35 6.65
CA ALA A 114 9.35 -6.93 7.16
C ALA A 114 9.76 -5.51 6.69
N PHE A 115 9.41 -5.14 5.47
CA PHE A 115 9.68 -3.80 4.94
C PHE A 115 8.65 -2.79 5.44
N ALA A 116 7.38 -3.17 5.47
CA ALA A 116 6.31 -2.34 6.00
C ALA A 116 6.60 -1.93 7.45
N ARG A 117 6.99 -2.87 8.30
CA ARG A 117 7.36 -2.63 9.69
C ARG A 117 8.50 -1.61 9.81
N ARG A 118 9.58 -1.76 9.03
CA ARG A 118 10.70 -0.82 9.03
C ARG A 118 10.31 0.59 8.62
N ILE A 119 9.40 0.75 7.64
CA ILE A 119 8.85 2.06 7.23
C ILE A 119 8.03 2.65 8.38
N MET A 120 7.11 1.89 8.94
CA MET A 120 6.25 2.35 10.02
C MET A 120 7.05 2.76 11.28
N GLU A 121 8.13 2.05 11.59
CA GLU A 121 9.05 2.38 12.67
C GLU A 121 9.87 3.64 12.35
N HIS A 122 10.39 3.75 11.12
CA HIS A 122 11.19 4.90 10.68
C HIS A 122 10.43 6.24 10.79
N PHE A 123 9.15 6.22 10.44
CA PHE A 123 8.29 7.41 10.51
C PHE A 123 7.51 7.53 11.83
N ASP A 124 7.81 6.70 12.82
CA ASP A 124 7.14 6.69 14.12
C ASP A 124 5.61 6.49 14.02
N LEU A 125 5.15 5.79 12.98
CA LEU A 125 3.75 5.44 12.77
C LEU A 125 3.36 4.10 13.42
N ALA A 126 4.33 3.22 13.67
CA ALA A 126 4.09 1.89 14.23
C ALA A 126 3.35 1.95 15.58
N ARG A 127 3.57 2.98 16.38
CA ARG A 127 2.91 3.20 17.68
C ARG A 127 1.39 3.37 17.60
N TYR A 128 0.85 3.70 16.44
CA TYR A 128 -0.58 3.87 16.23
C TYR A 128 -1.26 2.60 15.74
N CYS A 129 -0.49 1.59 15.30
CA CYS A 129 -1.03 0.34 14.78
C CYS A 129 -1.10 -0.72 15.88
N ASP A 130 -2.27 -1.32 16.04
CA ASP A 130 -2.45 -2.49 16.91
C ASP A 130 -1.83 -3.73 16.26
N PHE A 131 -1.90 -3.83 14.93
CA PHE A 131 -1.30 -4.90 14.14
C PHE A 131 -0.66 -4.34 12.87
N ILE A 132 0.47 -4.92 12.47
CA ILE A 132 1.15 -4.65 11.20
C ILE A 132 1.21 -5.97 10.44
N CYS A 133 0.40 -6.07 9.40
CA CYS A 133 0.25 -7.25 8.56
C CYS A 133 0.61 -6.91 7.11
N GLY A 134 1.41 -7.75 6.48
CA GLY A 134 1.89 -7.53 5.13
C GLY A 134 2.03 -8.82 4.34
N ALA A 135 2.46 -8.69 3.09
CA ALA A 135 2.84 -9.82 2.26
C ALA A 135 4.04 -10.57 2.85
N THR A 136 4.26 -11.80 2.40
CA THR A 136 5.47 -12.57 2.72
C THR A 136 6.60 -12.26 1.74
N LEU A 137 7.85 -12.41 2.19
CA LEU A 137 9.02 -12.22 1.32
C LEU A 137 9.18 -13.33 0.28
N ASP A 138 8.66 -14.52 0.58
CA ASP A 138 8.66 -15.69 -0.31
C ASP A 138 7.50 -15.70 -1.30
N GLU A 139 6.71 -14.63 -1.33
CA GLU A 139 5.58 -14.43 -2.23
C GLU A 139 4.43 -15.46 -2.08
N THR A 140 4.36 -16.18 -0.95
CA THR A 140 3.26 -17.13 -0.67
C THR A 140 1.97 -16.44 -0.25
N ARG A 141 2.01 -15.18 0.21
CA ARG A 141 0.88 -14.30 0.50
C ARG A 141 1.16 -12.93 -0.10
N THR A 142 0.57 -12.61 -1.25
CA THR A 142 0.77 -11.34 -1.96
C THR A 142 -0.52 -10.67 -2.38
N ASP A 143 -1.60 -11.46 -2.62
CA ASP A 143 -2.92 -10.92 -2.96
C ASP A 143 -3.49 -10.12 -1.79
N LYS A 144 -4.05 -8.94 -2.09
CA LYS A 144 -4.61 -8.06 -1.05
C LYS A 144 -5.70 -8.75 -0.22
N ALA A 145 -6.50 -9.61 -0.82
CA ALA A 145 -7.53 -10.34 -0.08
C ALA A 145 -6.94 -11.32 0.93
N GLU A 146 -5.83 -11.99 0.58
CA GLU A 146 -5.12 -12.89 1.49
C GLU A 146 -4.47 -12.12 2.64
N VAL A 147 -3.90 -10.94 2.35
CA VAL A 147 -3.32 -10.07 3.38
C VAL A 147 -4.40 -9.57 4.35
N ILE A 148 -5.57 -9.15 3.84
CA ILE A 148 -6.69 -8.73 4.68
C ILE A 148 -7.19 -9.90 5.53
N ALA A 149 -7.35 -11.09 4.96
CA ALA A 149 -7.78 -12.28 5.71
C ALA A 149 -6.79 -12.60 6.83
N TYR A 150 -5.49 -12.58 6.54
CA TYR A 150 -4.43 -12.76 7.54
C TYR A 150 -4.45 -11.69 8.63
N ALA A 151 -4.72 -10.43 8.27
CA ALA A 151 -4.81 -9.34 9.24
C ALA A 151 -5.99 -9.53 10.21
N LEU A 152 -7.15 -9.96 9.70
CA LEU A 152 -8.33 -10.28 10.51
C LEU A 152 -8.08 -11.46 11.44
N GLU A 153 -7.45 -12.54 10.93
CA GLU A 153 -7.09 -13.72 11.72
C GLU A 153 -6.09 -13.35 12.83
N THR A 154 -5.04 -12.60 12.49
CA THR A 154 -4.01 -12.14 13.44
C THR A 154 -4.61 -11.27 14.56
N ALA A 155 -5.59 -10.45 14.23
CA ALA A 155 -6.30 -9.61 15.19
C ALA A 155 -7.42 -10.37 15.96
N GLY A 156 -7.70 -11.64 15.62
CA GLY A 156 -8.77 -12.43 16.24
C GLY A 156 -10.18 -11.90 15.90
N ILE A 157 -10.34 -11.21 14.78
CA ILE A 157 -11.59 -10.55 14.37
C ILE A 157 -12.42 -11.51 13.53
N THR A 158 -13.59 -11.90 14.04
CA THR A 158 -14.56 -12.74 13.32
C THR A 158 -15.82 -11.97 12.91
N ASP A 159 -16.27 -11.01 13.72
CA ASP A 159 -17.36 -10.10 13.35
C ASP A 159 -16.82 -8.96 12.49
N LYS A 160 -17.40 -8.83 11.31
CA LYS A 160 -17.01 -7.81 10.31
C LYS A 160 -17.84 -6.54 10.39
N THR A 161 -18.71 -6.42 11.40
CA THR A 161 -19.50 -5.20 11.65
C THR A 161 -18.55 -4.07 12.08
N GLY A 162 -18.75 -2.88 11.50
CA GLY A 162 -17.91 -1.72 11.84
C GLY A 162 -16.46 -1.78 11.33
N LEU A 163 -16.17 -2.65 10.38
CA LEU A 163 -14.84 -2.72 9.73
C LEU A 163 -14.83 -1.92 8.42
N VAL A 164 -13.67 -1.34 8.09
CA VAL A 164 -13.43 -0.68 6.81
C VAL A 164 -11.97 -0.87 6.39
N MET A 165 -11.76 -1.08 5.09
CA MET A 165 -10.45 -0.97 4.45
C MET A 165 -10.29 0.46 3.90
N VAL A 166 -9.06 0.99 3.97
CA VAL A 166 -8.65 2.22 3.32
C VAL A 166 -7.47 1.91 2.43
N GLY A 167 -7.57 2.21 1.15
CA GLY A 167 -6.51 1.98 0.18
C GLY A 167 -6.70 2.82 -1.07
N ASP A 168 -5.67 2.90 -1.90
CA ASP A 168 -5.62 3.80 -3.04
C ASP A 168 -5.74 3.10 -4.41
N ARG A 169 -5.80 1.75 -4.43
CA ARG A 169 -5.88 0.99 -5.67
C ARG A 169 -7.11 0.08 -5.70
N GLU A 170 -7.49 -0.33 -6.91
CA GLU A 170 -8.57 -1.32 -7.13
C GLU A 170 -8.34 -2.62 -6.34
N HIS A 171 -7.08 -3.02 -6.16
CA HIS A 171 -6.72 -4.22 -5.39
C HIS A 171 -7.20 -4.17 -3.95
N ASP A 172 -7.15 -2.98 -3.31
CA ASP A 172 -7.65 -2.76 -1.95
C ASP A 172 -9.16 -2.92 -1.89
N VAL A 173 -9.85 -2.31 -2.87
CA VAL A 173 -11.33 -2.39 -2.97
C VAL A 173 -11.78 -3.82 -3.20
N LEU A 174 -11.15 -4.52 -4.17
CA LEU A 174 -11.49 -5.90 -4.52
C LEU A 174 -11.11 -6.87 -3.40
N GLY A 175 -9.96 -6.66 -2.74
CA GLY A 175 -9.52 -7.44 -1.60
C GLY A 175 -10.45 -7.29 -0.39
N ALA A 176 -10.87 -6.05 -0.08
CA ALA A 176 -11.86 -5.78 0.95
C ALA A 176 -13.20 -6.47 0.64
N LYS A 177 -13.68 -6.33 -0.60
CA LYS A 177 -14.94 -6.94 -1.06
C LYS A 177 -14.93 -8.47 -0.93
N LYS A 178 -13.83 -9.14 -1.32
CA LYS A 178 -13.67 -10.60 -1.14
C LYS A 178 -13.76 -11.02 0.33
N ASN A 179 -13.35 -10.13 1.25
CA ASN A 179 -13.45 -10.34 2.69
C ASN A 179 -14.76 -9.84 3.31
N GLY A 180 -15.69 -9.31 2.51
CA GLY A 180 -16.98 -8.79 2.99
C GLY A 180 -16.87 -7.44 3.69
N LEU A 181 -15.81 -6.65 3.43
CA LEU A 181 -15.58 -5.32 3.99
C LEU A 181 -15.89 -4.21 2.97
N PRO A 182 -16.42 -3.06 3.41
CA PRO A 182 -16.39 -1.85 2.62
C PRO A 182 -14.96 -1.33 2.48
N CYS A 183 -14.69 -0.58 1.40
CA CYS A 183 -13.42 0.11 1.20
C CYS A 183 -13.66 1.60 0.95
N ILE A 184 -12.90 2.47 1.61
CA ILE A 184 -12.78 3.89 1.28
C ILE A 184 -11.56 4.04 0.37
N GLY A 185 -11.77 4.60 -0.82
CA GLY A 185 -10.71 4.85 -1.79
C GLY A 185 -9.98 6.15 -1.50
N ALA A 186 -8.65 6.09 -1.33
CA ALA A 186 -7.78 7.24 -1.15
C ALA A 186 -7.34 7.78 -2.53
N VAL A 187 -8.04 8.77 -3.06
CA VAL A 187 -7.77 9.35 -4.40
C VAL A 187 -6.48 10.16 -4.44
N TYR A 188 -6.01 10.62 -3.28
CA TYR A 188 -4.71 11.31 -3.15
C TYR A 188 -3.49 10.39 -3.36
N GLY A 189 -3.69 9.08 -3.46
CA GLY A 189 -2.66 8.08 -3.73
C GLY A 189 -2.33 7.91 -5.22
N TYR A 190 -2.03 6.67 -5.62
CA TYR A 190 -1.60 6.35 -7.00
C TYR A 190 -2.76 6.00 -7.93
N GLY A 191 -3.89 5.56 -7.38
CA GLY A 191 -5.09 5.23 -8.14
C GLY A 191 -5.90 6.45 -8.54
N THR A 192 -6.87 6.25 -9.42
CA THR A 192 -7.80 7.30 -9.85
C THR A 192 -9.18 7.09 -9.24
N ALA A 193 -9.95 8.18 -9.12
CA ALA A 193 -11.35 8.09 -8.69
C ALA A 193 -12.18 7.13 -9.59
N GLY A 194 -11.88 7.10 -10.90
CA GLY A 194 -12.53 6.19 -11.83
C GLY A 194 -12.21 4.73 -11.56
N GLU A 195 -10.92 4.38 -11.31
CA GLU A 195 -10.46 3.05 -10.93
C GLU A 195 -11.17 2.56 -9.66
N LEU A 196 -11.11 3.38 -8.61
CA LEU A 196 -11.68 3.05 -7.30
C LEU A 196 -13.21 2.89 -7.34
N THR A 197 -13.90 3.77 -8.09
CA THR A 197 -15.35 3.69 -8.28
C THR A 197 -15.73 2.44 -9.08
N ALA A 198 -15.02 2.13 -10.16
CA ALA A 198 -15.28 0.93 -10.96
C ALA A 198 -15.06 -0.36 -10.17
N ALA A 199 -14.09 -0.39 -9.27
CA ALA A 199 -13.86 -1.52 -8.35
C ALA A 199 -14.96 -1.64 -7.28
N GLY A 200 -15.71 -0.57 -6.99
CA GLY A 200 -16.84 -0.55 -6.05
C GLY A 200 -16.49 0.01 -4.68
N ALA A 201 -15.61 1.01 -4.60
CA ALA A 201 -15.33 1.73 -3.37
C ALA A 201 -16.61 2.31 -2.75
N ALA A 202 -16.78 2.17 -1.45
CA ALA A 202 -17.96 2.62 -0.71
C ALA A 202 -18.00 4.14 -0.52
N ALA A 203 -16.86 4.79 -0.54
CA ALA A 203 -16.65 6.24 -0.51
C ALA A 203 -15.27 6.55 -1.10
N LEU A 204 -15.04 7.80 -1.47
CA LEU A 204 -13.76 8.33 -1.93
C LEU A 204 -13.33 9.47 -1.00
N ALA A 205 -12.02 9.59 -0.78
CA ALA A 205 -11.40 10.70 -0.08
C ALA A 205 -10.33 11.33 -1.00
N GLU A 206 -10.52 12.58 -1.36
CA GLU A 206 -9.57 13.37 -2.19
C GLU A 206 -8.37 13.84 -1.37
N THR A 207 -8.51 13.87 -0.04
CA THR A 207 -7.48 14.33 0.90
C THR A 207 -7.52 13.48 2.18
N VAL A 208 -6.43 13.54 2.97
CA VAL A 208 -6.39 12.91 4.30
C VAL A 208 -7.42 13.56 5.24
N ASP A 209 -7.71 14.86 5.11
CA ASP A 209 -8.74 15.54 5.92
C ASP A 209 -10.15 15.04 5.60
N GLU A 210 -10.44 14.73 4.34
CA GLU A 210 -11.71 14.09 3.97
C GLU A 210 -11.82 12.67 4.50
N LEU A 211 -10.70 11.91 4.41
CA LEU A 211 -10.63 10.58 5.00
C LEU A 211 -10.89 10.62 6.52
N HIS A 212 -10.30 11.59 7.21
CA HIS A 212 -10.53 11.82 8.65
C HIS A 212 -12.03 12.01 8.96
N LYS A 213 -12.73 12.87 8.19
CA LYS A 213 -14.18 13.11 8.35
C LYS A 213 -15.01 11.87 8.05
N LEU A 214 -14.60 11.04 7.07
CA LEU A 214 -15.31 9.79 6.75
C LEU A 214 -15.16 8.74 7.85
N LEU A 215 -14.04 8.74 8.59
CA LEU A 215 -13.74 7.76 9.62
C LEU A 215 -14.23 8.16 11.02
N LEU A 216 -14.21 9.46 11.34
CA LEU A 216 -14.51 9.97 12.70
C LEU A 216 -15.74 10.87 12.77
N GLY A 217 -16.26 11.36 11.64
CA GLY A 217 -17.48 12.17 11.58
C GLY A 217 -17.21 13.66 11.61
#